data_9fca33d8fa14960012a2e7101fb46121
#
_entry.id   9fca33d8fa14960012a2e7101fb46121
#
_cell.length_a   1.000
_cell.length_b   1.000
_cell.length_c   1.000
_cell.angle_alpha   90.00
_cell.angle_beta   90.00
_cell.angle_gamma   90.00
#
_symmetry.space_group_name_H-M   'P 1'
#
loop_
_entity.id
_entity.type
_entity.pdbx_description
1 polymer ?
#
loop_
_entity_poly.entity_id
_entity_poly.type
_entity_poly.pdbx_seq_one_letter_code
_entity_poly.pdbx_strand_id
1 'polypeptide(L)'
;MELFANVKIFFYLVVTALVIAFLWRLGFIRRRAVLKLLFSKANLALLTPPEMRIRRRIKDILFLSGIFFLFVALAGLQWGKERRENVATYSQAIIALDVSLSMQAEDFKPNRLENAKTMLRMLFDDIAQERLGLIAFTSQPYMLCPITTDLDALKSLSEQLKTNILPVAGTAIAPAIKLASRMLGPYNGIKALVLITDGEDHNPNDIEEALSIAREAGIKIITVGIGTEEGELIPIKTSKGTEYKKDKSGKTVITKLDEKSLINLASQTGGAYIKYTNAQQVADNIANQLRSLDKSLTKATDTVIYKTRYQIPLALAIILITGALCIPIRKGKI
;
A
#
# COMPACT_ATOMS: atom_id res chain seq x y z
N MET A 1 18.08 19.33 -2.38
CA MET A 1 19.05 18.27 -2.04
C MET A 1 19.34 18.39 -0.56
N GLU A 2 18.65 17.62 0.27
CA GLU A 2 18.86 17.67 1.73
C GLU A 2 19.99 16.72 2.07
N LEU A 3 21.16 17.29 2.40
CA LEU A 3 22.36 16.54 2.79
C LEU A 3 22.23 15.84 4.13
N PHE A 4 21.25 16.20 4.94
CA PHE A 4 21.02 15.68 6.29
C PHE A 4 19.55 15.33 6.51
N ALA A 5 19.29 14.18 7.15
CA ALA A 5 17.94 13.72 7.46
C ALA A 5 17.22 14.62 8.49
N ASN A 6 17.99 15.26 9.38
CA ASN A 6 17.45 16.09 10.45
C ASN A 6 18.25 17.39 10.64
N VAL A 7 17.86 18.42 9.93
CA VAL A 7 18.50 19.76 10.03
C VAL A 7 18.38 20.37 11.45
N LYS A 8 17.32 20.03 12.19
CA LYS A 8 17.13 20.49 13.58
C LYS A 8 18.21 19.99 14.54
N ILE A 9 18.82 18.84 14.26
CA ILE A 9 19.92 18.29 15.06
C ILE A 9 21.17 19.18 14.97
N PHE A 10 21.35 19.89 13.85
CA PHE A 10 22.46 20.83 13.67
C PHE A 10 22.42 21.99 14.70
N PHE A 11 21.21 22.47 15.03
CA PHE A 11 21.04 23.49 16.07
C PHE A 11 21.45 22.98 17.45
N TYR A 12 21.02 21.77 17.81
CA TYR A 12 21.43 21.15 19.08
C TYR A 12 22.94 20.86 19.14
N LEU A 13 23.56 20.54 17.99
CA LEU A 13 25.00 20.33 17.84
C LEU A 13 25.78 21.61 18.21
N VAL A 14 25.35 22.75 17.68
CA VAL A 14 26.01 24.04 17.97
C VAL A 14 25.88 24.39 19.45
N VAL A 15 24.69 24.23 20.03
CA VAL A 15 24.45 24.53 21.46
C VAL A 15 25.29 23.61 22.37
N THR A 16 25.31 22.30 22.11
CA THR A 16 26.10 21.36 22.91
C THR A 16 27.59 21.57 22.75
N ALA A 17 28.10 21.89 21.54
CA ALA A 17 29.48 22.21 21.30
C ALA A 17 29.91 23.48 22.08
N LEU A 18 29.07 24.52 22.11
CA LEU A 18 29.30 25.72 22.90
C LEU A 18 29.34 25.44 24.41
N VAL A 19 28.41 24.62 24.91
CA VAL A 19 28.37 24.20 26.32
C VAL A 19 29.64 23.43 26.70
N ILE A 20 30.05 22.46 25.88
CA ILE A 20 31.27 21.68 26.10
C ILE A 20 32.51 22.57 26.08
N ALA A 21 32.63 23.49 25.10
CA ALA A 21 33.74 24.44 25.01
C ALA A 21 33.76 25.37 26.24
N PHE A 22 32.63 25.82 26.72
CA PHE A 22 32.49 26.66 27.91
C PHE A 22 32.94 25.90 29.17
N LEU A 23 32.43 24.70 29.40
CA LEU A 23 32.82 23.85 30.54
C LEU A 23 34.31 23.51 30.51
N TRP A 24 34.86 23.20 29.33
CA TRP A 24 36.29 22.94 29.15
C TRP A 24 37.12 24.17 29.49
N ARG A 25 36.70 25.36 29.03
CA ARG A 25 37.34 26.66 29.35
C ARG A 25 37.32 26.94 30.86
N LEU A 26 36.18 26.72 31.53
CA LEU A 26 36.05 26.86 32.98
C LEU A 26 36.99 25.90 33.72
N GLY A 27 37.04 24.65 33.35
CA GLY A 27 37.95 23.65 33.91
C GLY A 27 39.40 24.02 33.72
N PHE A 28 39.74 24.58 32.57
CA PHE A 28 41.12 25.04 32.29
C PHE A 28 41.52 26.26 33.13
N ILE A 29 40.60 27.23 33.30
CA ILE A 29 40.82 28.43 34.14
C ILE A 29 40.99 28.01 35.62
N ARG A 30 40.05 27.18 36.13
CA ARG A 30 40.10 26.71 37.52
C ARG A 30 41.40 25.93 37.81
N ARG A 31 41.78 25.06 36.90
CA ARG A 31 43.01 24.28 37.03
C ARG A 31 44.27 25.16 37.02
N ARG A 32 44.32 26.17 36.15
CA ARG A 32 45.42 27.15 36.14
C ARG A 32 45.50 27.95 37.43
N ALA A 33 44.34 28.37 37.98
CA ALA A 33 44.27 29.09 39.22
C ALA A 33 44.84 28.26 40.41
N VAL A 34 44.37 27.01 40.52
CA VAL A 34 44.82 26.08 41.57
C VAL A 34 46.33 25.76 41.45
N LEU A 35 46.80 25.51 40.22
CA LEU A 35 48.24 25.26 40.01
C LEU A 35 49.12 26.47 40.31
N LYS A 36 48.64 27.70 40.06
CA LYS A 36 49.36 28.92 40.40
C LYS A 36 49.40 29.18 41.92
N LEU A 37 48.35 28.77 42.65
CA LEU A 37 48.28 28.88 44.12
C LEU A 37 49.21 27.88 44.83
N LEU A 38 49.38 26.69 44.28
CA LEU A 38 50.10 25.59 44.93
C LEU A 38 51.57 25.50 44.56
N PHE A 39 51.99 26.04 43.39
CA PHE A 39 53.36 25.86 42.91
C PHE A 39 53.98 27.16 42.37
N SER A 40 55.26 27.39 42.73
CA SER A 40 56.09 28.45 42.14
C SER A 40 56.28 28.24 40.64
N LYS A 41 56.50 29.35 39.88
CA LYS A 41 56.70 29.26 38.40
C LYS A 41 57.80 28.30 37.97
N ALA A 42 58.88 28.16 38.74
CA ALA A 42 59.98 27.25 38.48
C ALA A 42 59.56 25.77 38.63
N ASN A 43 58.82 25.42 39.65
CA ASN A 43 58.34 24.07 39.91
C ASN A 43 57.24 23.64 38.88
N LEU A 44 56.47 24.59 38.36
CA LEU A 44 55.45 24.33 37.37
C LEU A 44 56.09 23.93 36.01
N ALA A 45 57.25 24.51 35.66
CA ALA A 45 57.97 24.18 34.42
C ALA A 45 58.54 22.74 34.46
N LEU A 46 59.00 22.29 35.65
CA LEU A 46 59.51 20.94 35.89
C LEU A 46 58.41 19.88 35.88
N LEU A 47 57.22 20.21 36.36
CA LEU A 47 56.07 19.31 36.44
C LEU A 47 55.32 19.17 35.12
N THR A 48 55.46 20.09 34.20
CA THR A 48 54.77 20.10 32.87
C THR A 48 55.79 20.23 31.70
N PRO A 49 56.56 19.21 31.38
CA PRO A 49 57.51 19.26 30.28
C PRO A 49 56.76 19.50 28.96
N PRO A 50 57.42 20.13 27.97
CA PRO A 50 56.84 20.52 26.66
C PRO A 50 56.19 19.33 25.93
N GLU A 51 56.80 18.15 26.02
CA GLU A 51 56.28 16.90 25.43
C GLU A 51 54.88 16.49 26.02
N MET A 52 54.64 16.71 27.29
CA MET A 52 53.33 16.45 27.90
C MET A 52 52.27 17.45 27.42
N ARG A 53 52.64 18.67 27.13
CA ARG A 53 51.72 19.71 26.57
C ARG A 53 51.30 19.38 25.16
N ILE A 54 52.23 18.89 24.31
CA ILE A 54 51.95 18.48 22.94
C ILE A 54 51.02 17.25 22.93
N ARG A 55 51.35 16.20 23.66
CA ARG A 55 50.53 14.98 23.73
C ARG A 55 49.09 15.29 24.25
N ARG A 56 48.99 16.18 25.21
CA ARG A 56 47.68 16.61 25.71
C ARG A 56 46.89 17.39 24.65
N ARG A 57 47.52 18.29 23.88
CA ARG A 57 46.82 18.99 22.78
C ARG A 57 46.37 18.03 21.70
N ILE A 58 47.17 17.03 21.33
CA ILE A 58 46.80 16.01 20.36
C ILE A 58 45.60 15.22 20.87
N LYS A 59 45.63 14.79 22.12
CA LYS A 59 44.52 14.08 22.78
C LYS A 59 43.24 14.92 22.77
N ASP A 60 43.32 16.19 23.15
CA ASP A 60 42.16 17.11 23.18
C ASP A 60 41.61 17.34 21.79
N ILE A 61 42.45 17.48 20.77
CA ILE A 61 42.03 17.66 19.36
C ILE A 61 41.36 16.38 18.85
N LEU A 62 41.95 15.20 19.08
CA LEU A 62 41.36 13.91 18.67
C LEU A 62 40.00 13.68 19.32
N PHE A 63 39.88 13.98 20.60
CA PHE A 63 38.63 13.82 21.35
C PHE A 63 37.54 14.75 20.84
N LEU A 64 37.86 16.04 20.64
CA LEU A 64 36.93 17.02 20.06
C LEU A 64 36.51 16.65 18.62
N SER A 65 37.45 16.20 17.80
CA SER A 65 37.15 15.72 16.45
C SER A 65 36.25 14.49 16.48
N GLY A 66 36.48 13.55 17.42
CA GLY A 66 35.62 12.39 17.58
C GLY A 66 34.18 12.79 17.97
N ILE A 67 34.03 13.74 18.90
CA ILE A 67 32.70 14.29 19.26
C ILE A 67 32.04 14.95 18.04
N PHE A 68 32.78 15.73 17.25
CA PHE A 68 32.23 16.35 16.03
C PHE A 68 31.70 15.30 15.03
N PHE A 69 32.47 14.23 14.76
CA PHE A 69 32.00 13.16 13.86
C PHE A 69 30.85 12.36 14.44
N LEU A 70 30.74 12.23 15.77
CA LEU A 70 29.57 11.63 16.42
C LEU A 70 28.30 12.45 16.13
N PHE A 71 28.38 13.76 16.20
CA PHE A 71 27.24 14.63 15.87
C PHE A 71 26.89 14.59 14.38
N VAL A 72 27.88 14.51 13.48
CA VAL A 72 27.64 14.33 12.04
C VAL A 72 26.92 12.99 11.78
N ALA A 73 27.27 11.95 12.52
CA ALA A 73 26.58 10.66 12.44
C ALA A 73 25.13 10.76 12.91
N LEU A 74 24.87 11.45 14.03
CA LEU A 74 23.51 11.69 14.56
C LEU A 74 22.67 12.56 13.63
N ALA A 75 23.26 13.52 12.90
CA ALA A 75 22.58 14.35 11.92
C ALA A 75 22.12 13.55 10.69
N GLY A 76 22.58 12.29 10.54
CA GLY A 76 22.15 11.39 9.50
C GLY A 76 22.60 11.86 8.10
N LEU A 77 23.91 11.79 7.81
CA LEU A 77 24.45 12.11 6.51
C LEU A 77 23.78 11.27 5.42
N GLN A 78 23.10 11.92 4.47
CA GLN A 78 22.38 11.28 3.37
C GLN A 78 23.20 11.39 2.08
N TRP A 79 23.66 10.24 1.60
CA TRP A 79 24.40 10.17 0.35
C TRP A 79 24.03 8.92 -0.45
N GLY A 80 23.63 9.14 -1.72
CA GLY A 80 23.20 8.09 -2.64
C GLY A 80 21.67 7.98 -2.71
N LYS A 81 21.19 7.77 -3.92
CA LYS A 81 19.77 7.53 -4.21
C LYS A 81 19.52 6.03 -4.06
N GLU A 82 18.68 5.65 -3.15
CA GLU A 82 18.14 4.30 -3.10
C GLU A 82 16.75 4.37 -3.72
N ARG A 83 16.56 3.67 -4.84
CA ARG A 83 15.22 3.32 -5.27
C ARG A 83 14.72 2.30 -4.27
N ARG A 84 13.93 2.71 -3.30
CA ARG A 84 13.05 1.74 -2.66
C ARG A 84 11.98 1.45 -3.71
N GLU A 85 11.99 0.25 -4.23
CA GLU A 85 10.75 -0.35 -4.70
C GLU A 85 9.80 -0.21 -3.51
N ASN A 86 8.83 0.69 -3.65
CA ASN A 86 7.83 0.86 -2.61
C ASN A 86 7.29 -0.53 -2.30
N VAL A 87 7.23 -0.85 -1.02
CA VAL A 87 6.49 -2.00 -0.48
C VAL A 87 5.25 -2.13 -1.34
N ALA A 88 5.12 -3.28 -1.98
CA ALA A 88 4.05 -3.58 -2.92
C ALA A 88 2.75 -3.02 -2.35
N THR A 89 2.25 -1.95 -2.98
CA THR A 89 0.93 -1.43 -2.64
C THR A 89 0.00 -2.47 -3.22
N TYR A 90 -0.41 -3.42 -2.38
CA TYR A 90 -1.33 -4.46 -2.81
C TYR A 90 -2.54 -3.81 -3.45
N SER A 91 -2.86 -4.20 -4.68
CA SER A 91 -4.16 -3.87 -5.26
C SER A 91 -5.24 -4.51 -4.39
N GLN A 92 -6.24 -3.72 -4.07
CA GLN A 92 -7.41 -4.22 -3.39
C GLN A 92 -8.57 -4.21 -4.36
N ALA A 93 -9.18 -5.36 -4.56
CA ALA A 93 -10.33 -5.45 -5.43
C ALA A 93 -11.53 -6.10 -4.72
N ILE A 94 -12.70 -5.61 -5.04
CA ILE A 94 -13.96 -6.27 -4.69
C ILE A 94 -14.51 -6.90 -5.96
N ILE A 95 -14.91 -8.14 -5.85
CA ILE A 95 -15.67 -8.84 -6.88
C ILE A 95 -17.14 -8.77 -6.49
N ALA A 96 -17.96 -8.16 -7.32
CA ALA A 96 -19.41 -8.13 -7.16
C ALA A 96 -20.05 -9.01 -8.23
N LEU A 97 -20.63 -10.12 -7.80
CA LEU A 97 -21.28 -11.10 -8.68
C LEU A 97 -22.77 -10.97 -8.60
N ASP A 98 -23.40 -10.76 -9.74
CA ASP A 98 -24.84 -10.81 -9.91
C ASP A 98 -25.33 -12.25 -9.74
N VAL A 99 -26.28 -12.44 -8.85
CA VAL A 99 -26.93 -13.73 -8.61
C VAL A 99 -28.46 -13.64 -8.83
N SER A 100 -28.88 -12.67 -9.62
CA SER A 100 -30.28 -12.51 -10.04
C SER A 100 -30.75 -13.69 -10.91
N LEU A 101 -32.07 -13.78 -11.13
CA LEU A 101 -32.65 -14.87 -11.91
C LEU A 101 -32.20 -14.86 -13.38
N SER A 102 -31.87 -13.70 -13.96
CA SER A 102 -31.34 -13.59 -15.32
C SER A 102 -30.02 -14.36 -15.51
N MET A 103 -29.24 -14.54 -14.43
CA MET A 103 -28.02 -15.33 -14.47
C MET A 103 -28.28 -16.87 -14.60
N GLN A 104 -29.53 -17.32 -14.60
CA GLN A 104 -29.88 -18.68 -14.98
C GLN A 104 -30.03 -18.89 -16.49
N ALA A 105 -30.03 -17.83 -17.29
CA ALA A 105 -30.08 -17.92 -18.75
C ALA A 105 -28.97 -18.84 -19.28
N GLU A 106 -29.32 -19.63 -20.33
CA GLU A 106 -28.46 -20.70 -20.86
C GLU A 106 -27.83 -20.34 -22.23
N ASP A 107 -27.70 -19.06 -22.53
CA ASP A 107 -26.95 -18.58 -23.70
C ASP A 107 -25.47 -18.98 -23.65
N PHE A 108 -24.92 -19.15 -22.44
CA PHE A 108 -23.65 -19.85 -22.19
C PHE A 108 -23.92 -21.09 -21.34
N LYS A 109 -23.67 -22.28 -21.89
CA LYS A 109 -23.88 -23.53 -21.15
C LYS A 109 -22.89 -23.72 -20.01
N PRO A 110 -23.29 -24.19 -18.81
CA PRO A 110 -24.65 -24.61 -18.45
C PRO A 110 -25.59 -23.43 -18.17
N ASN A 111 -25.14 -22.29 -17.63
CA ASN A 111 -25.83 -21.00 -17.48
C ASN A 111 -24.80 -19.91 -17.17
N ARG A 112 -25.21 -18.62 -17.19
CA ARG A 112 -24.34 -17.47 -16.96
C ARG A 112 -23.67 -17.55 -15.58
N LEU A 113 -24.38 -17.90 -14.51
CA LEU A 113 -23.84 -17.97 -13.14
C LEU A 113 -22.75 -19.04 -13.03
N GLU A 114 -22.95 -20.25 -13.55
CA GLU A 114 -21.94 -21.30 -13.48
C GLU A 114 -20.69 -20.97 -14.30
N ASN A 115 -20.86 -20.25 -15.41
CA ASN A 115 -19.77 -19.72 -16.21
C ASN A 115 -18.98 -18.63 -15.43
N ALA A 116 -19.69 -17.73 -14.76
CA ALA A 116 -19.06 -16.71 -13.90
C ALA A 116 -18.28 -17.35 -12.73
N LYS A 117 -18.82 -18.37 -12.08
CA LYS A 117 -18.14 -19.13 -11.03
C LYS A 117 -16.87 -19.82 -11.53
N THR A 118 -16.95 -20.43 -12.72
CA THR A 118 -15.79 -21.06 -13.35
C THR A 118 -14.70 -20.03 -13.67
N MET A 119 -15.08 -18.88 -14.21
CA MET A 119 -14.18 -17.76 -14.45
C MET A 119 -13.54 -17.26 -13.16
N LEU A 120 -14.31 -17.08 -12.07
CA LEU A 120 -13.78 -16.65 -10.79
C LEU A 120 -12.78 -17.64 -10.20
N ARG A 121 -13.04 -18.94 -10.31
CA ARG A 121 -12.09 -19.96 -9.86
C ARG A 121 -10.76 -19.83 -10.60
N MET A 122 -10.77 -19.68 -11.93
CA MET A 122 -9.57 -19.48 -12.73
C MET A 122 -8.86 -18.17 -12.38
N LEU A 123 -9.63 -17.08 -12.15
CA LEU A 123 -9.10 -15.81 -11.70
C LEU A 123 -8.36 -15.94 -10.37
N PHE A 124 -8.95 -16.60 -9.37
CA PHE A 124 -8.32 -16.83 -8.06
C PHE A 124 -7.08 -17.71 -8.12
N ASP A 125 -6.95 -18.59 -9.12
CA ASP A 125 -5.74 -19.38 -9.35
C ASP A 125 -4.59 -18.54 -9.92
N ASP A 126 -4.89 -17.50 -10.71
CA ASP A 126 -3.89 -16.65 -11.36
C ASP A 126 -3.44 -15.44 -10.49
N ILE A 127 -4.27 -15.01 -9.55
CA ILE A 127 -4.00 -13.83 -8.71
C ILE A 127 -3.43 -14.25 -7.35
N ALA A 128 -2.09 -14.31 -7.23
CA ALA A 128 -1.43 -14.80 -6.01
C ALA A 128 -1.12 -13.74 -4.94
N GLN A 129 -1.13 -12.45 -5.27
CA GLN A 129 -0.63 -11.38 -4.38
C GLN A 129 -1.64 -10.25 -4.10
N GLU A 130 -2.87 -10.39 -4.52
CA GLU A 130 -3.89 -9.35 -4.40
C GLU A 130 -4.80 -9.61 -3.20
N ARG A 131 -5.37 -8.55 -2.66
CA ARG A 131 -6.38 -8.64 -1.60
C ARG A 131 -7.76 -8.50 -2.23
N LEU A 132 -8.55 -9.55 -2.13
CA LEU A 132 -9.86 -9.61 -2.74
C LEU A 132 -10.98 -9.70 -1.70
N GLY A 133 -12.11 -9.08 -1.99
CA GLY A 133 -13.36 -9.29 -1.28
C GLY A 133 -14.46 -9.76 -2.23
N LEU A 134 -15.53 -10.33 -1.71
CA LEU A 134 -16.63 -10.88 -2.49
C LEU A 134 -17.98 -10.32 -2.03
N ILE A 135 -18.73 -9.82 -2.99
CA ILE A 135 -20.13 -9.37 -2.84
C ILE A 135 -20.97 -10.20 -3.79
N ALA A 136 -22.11 -10.71 -3.32
CA ALA A 136 -23.20 -11.16 -4.17
C ALA A 136 -24.32 -10.13 -4.16
N PHE A 137 -24.93 -9.86 -5.31
CA PHE A 137 -26.03 -8.90 -5.37
C PHE A 137 -27.18 -9.36 -6.27
N THR A 138 -28.33 -8.84 -5.92
CA THR A 138 -29.56 -8.84 -6.71
C THR A 138 -30.11 -7.41 -6.66
N SER A 139 -31.33 -7.16 -6.20
CA SER A 139 -31.81 -5.80 -5.88
C SER A 139 -31.12 -5.21 -4.61
N GLN A 140 -30.47 -6.04 -3.80
CA GLN A 140 -29.63 -5.62 -2.67
C GLN A 140 -28.31 -6.39 -2.66
N PRO A 141 -27.20 -5.73 -2.30
CA PRO A 141 -25.89 -6.38 -2.19
C PRO A 141 -25.69 -6.95 -0.79
N TYR A 142 -24.98 -8.08 -0.76
CA TYR A 142 -24.56 -8.76 0.47
C TYR A 142 -23.07 -9.02 0.42
N MET A 143 -22.37 -8.59 1.46
CA MET A 143 -20.95 -8.90 1.64
C MET A 143 -20.81 -10.37 2.05
N LEU A 144 -20.21 -11.17 1.18
CA LEU A 144 -19.94 -12.60 1.46
C LEU A 144 -18.60 -12.80 2.13
N CYS A 145 -17.59 -12.02 1.69
CA CYS A 145 -16.26 -12.05 2.25
C CYS A 145 -15.68 -10.63 2.27
N PRO A 146 -15.17 -10.17 3.42
CA PRO A 146 -14.39 -8.95 3.49
C PRO A 146 -13.07 -9.11 2.71
N ILE A 147 -12.34 -8.01 2.54
CA ILE A 147 -11.05 -8.05 1.84
C ILE A 147 -10.06 -8.95 2.58
N THR A 148 -9.61 -10.00 1.89
CA THR A 148 -8.73 -11.04 2.42
C THR A 148 -7.65 -11.43 1.41
N THR A 149 -6.61 -12.11 1.87
CA THR A 149 -5.61 -12.80 1.05
C THR A 149 -5.90 -14.30 0.94
N ASP A 150 -6.95 -14.79 1.61
CA ASP A 150 -7.36 -16.19 1.59
C ASP A 150 -8.22 -16.46 0.35
N LEU A 151 -7.55 -16.83 -0.75
CA LEU A 151 -8.21 -17.13 -2.02
C LEU A 151 -9.00 -18.42 -2.00
N ASP A 152 -8.65 -19.38 -1.15
CA ASP A 152 -9.37 -20.65 -1.03
C ASP A 152 -10.72 -20.45 -0.36
N ALA A 153 -10.80 -19.54 0.63
CA ALA A 153 -12.07 -19.13 1.19
C ALA A 153 -12.97 -18.46 0.14
N LEU A 154 -12.42 -17.57 -0.70
CA LEU A 154 -13.16 -16.92 -1.78
C LEU A 154 -13.66 -17.91 -2.83
N LYS A 155 -12.85 -18.90 -3.22
CA LYS A 155 -13.26 -20.00 -4.12
C LYS A 155 -14.45 -20.75 -3.54
N SER A 156 -14.31 -21.22 -2.30
CA SER A 156 -15.37 -21.98 -1.61
C SER A 156 -16.67 -21.22 -1.49
N LEU A 157 -16.62 -19.93 -1.19
CA LEU A 157 -17.80 -19.07 -1.10
C LEU A 157 -18.44 -18.83 -2.46
N SER A 158 -17.63 -18.57 -3.51
CA SER A 158 -18.15 -18.33 -4.85
C SER A 158 -18.83 -19.57 -5.44
N GLU A 159 -18.31 -20.76 -5.17
CA GLU A 159 -18.89 -22.05 -5.64
C GLU A 159 -20.27 -22.34 -5.02
N GLN A 160 -20.53 -21.88 -3.80
CA GLN A 160 -21.79 -22.08 -3.11
C GLN A 160 -22.92 -21.14 -3.57
N LEU A 161 -22.61 -20.13 -4.38
CA LEU A 161 -23.60 -19.15 -4.86
C LEU A 161 -24.65 -19.80 -5.78
N LYS A 162 -25.89 -19.39 -5.55
CA LYS A 162 -27.05 -19.81 -6.33
C LYS A 162 -27.95 -18.61 -6.55
N THR A 163 -28.70 -18.58 -7.66
CA THR A 163 -29.56 -17.46 -8.04
C THR A 163 -30.71 -17.17 -7.09
N ASN A 164 -31.09 -18.08 -6.26
CA ASN A 164 -32.16 -17.91 -5.26
C ASN A 164 -31.66 -17.85 -3.80
N ILE A 165 -30.37 -17.62 -3.63
CA ILE A 165 -29.77 -17.54 -2.29
C ILE A 165 -30.15 -16.24 -1.56
N LEU A 166 -30.50 -15.18 -2.30
CA LEU A 166 -30.87 -13.89 -1.75
C LEU A 166 -32.39 -13.70 -1.76
N PRO A 167 -32.96 -13.08 -0.69
CA PRO A 167 -34.41 -13.06 -0.48
C PRO A 167 -35.16 -12.09 -1.41
N VAL A 168 -34.46 -11.15 -2.07
CA VAL A 168 -35.10 -10.08 -2.87
C VAL A 168 -34.74 -10.24 -4.34
N ALA A 169 -35.74 -10.41 -5.18
CA ALA A 169 -35.57 -10.53 -6.62
C ALA A 169 -35.33 -9.16 -7.31
N GLY A 170 -34.67 -9.17 -8.46
CA GLY A 170 -34.34 -7.98 -9.25
C GLY A 170 -32.82 -7.81 -9.34
N THR A 171 -32.39 -6.76 -10.02
CA THR A 171 -30.98 -6.38 -10.16
C THR A 171 -30.86 -4.89 -9.89
N ALA A 172 -29.92 -4.50 -9.00
CA ALA A 172 -29.59 -3.11 -8.71
C ALA A 172 -28.07 -2.95 -8.58
N ILE A 173 -27.49 -2.31 -9.56
CA ILE A 173 -26.03 -2.12 -9.67
C ILE A 173 -25.54 -1.04 -8.70
N ALA A 174 -26.27 0.05 -8.53
CA ALA A 174 -25.88 1.19 -7.71
C ALA A 174 -25.64 0.82 -6.23
N PRO A 175 -26.49 0.05 -5.54
CA PRO A 175 -26.20 -0.42 -4.19
C PRO A 175 -24.96 -1.28 -4.08
N ALA A 176 -24.65 -2.12 -5.10
CA ALA A 176 -23.45 -2.94 -5.13
C ALA A 176 -22.17 -2.08 -5.22
N ILE A 177 -22.18 -1.04 -6.06
CA ILE A 177 -21.08 -0.07 -6.14
C ILE A 177 -20.92 0.68 -4.80
N LYS A 178 -22.00 1.14 -4.18
CA LYS A 178 -21.98 1.83 -2.87
C LYS A 178 -21.41 0.93 -1.76
N LEU A 179 -21.78 -0.35 -1.74
CA LEU A 179 -21.23 -1.31 -0.76
C LEU A 179 -19.73 -1.55 -1.01
N ALA A 180 -19.32 -1.80 -2.24
CA ALA A 180 -17.93 -1.98 -2.60
C ALA A 180 -17.09 -0.74 -2.24
N SER A 181 -17.61 0.46 -2.47
CA SER A 181 -16.94 1.70 -2.10
C SER A 181 -16.73 1.83 -0.59
N ARG A 182 -17.71 1.43 0.20
CA ARG A 182 -17.56 1.39 1.67
C ARG A 182 -16.53 0.36 2.14
N MET A 183 -16.49 -0.81 1.51
CA MET A 183 -15.52 -1.86 1.84
C MET A 183 -14.09 -1.46 1.46
N LEU A 184 -13.90 -0.75 0.35
CA LEU A 184 -12.60 -0.28 -0.14
C LEU A 184 -12.14 1.03 0.54
N GLY A 185 -13.05 1.80 1.12
CA GLY A 185 -12.79 3.12 1.73
C GLY A 185 -11.61 3.15 2.69
N PRO A 186 -11.52 2.23 3.68
CA PRO A 186 -10.45 2.23 4.69
C PRO A 186 -9.05 1.95 4.15
N TYR A 187 -8.93 1.42 2.94
CA TYR A 187 -7.65 1.00 2.39
C TYR A 187 -6.99 2.11 1.57
N ASN A 188 -5.66 2.15 1.61
CA ASN A 188 -4.84 3.00 0.77
C ASN A 188 -4.29 2.20 -0.42
N GLY A 189 -4.04 2.87 -1.55
CA GLY A 189 -3.48 2.25 -2.75
C GLY A 189 -4.51 2.09 -3.85
N ILE A 190 -4.30 1.09 -4.71
CA ILE A 190 -5.17 0.83 -5.85
C ILE A 190 -6.43 0.12 -5.41
N LYS A 191 -7.55 0.66 -5.85
CA LYS A 191 -8.88 0.16 -5.54
C LYS A 191 -9.60 -0.17 -6.84
N ALA A 192 -10.07 -1.40 -6.94
CA ALA A 192 -10.84 -1.85 -8.08
C ALA A 192 -12.15 -2.52 -7.65
N LEU A 193 -13.17 -2.37 -8.46
CA LEU A 193 -14.42 -3.14 -8.38
C LEU A 193 -14.56 -3.92 -9.67
N VAL A 194 -14.61 -5.25 -9.59
CA VAL A 194 -14.96 -6.13 -10.71
C VAL A 194 -16.46 -6.44 -10.60
N LEU A 195 -17.25 -5.90 -11.49
CA LEU A 195 -18.70 -6.08 -11.53
C LEU A 195 -19.08 -7.07 -12.61
N ILE A 196 -19.64 -8.22 -12.23
CA ILE A 196 -20.01 -9.31 -13.14
C ILE A 196 -21.53 -9.40 -13.19
N THR A 197 -22.12 -9.06 -14.32
CA THR A 197 -23.59 -8.96 -14.50
C THR A 197 -23.95 -9.00 -16.00
N ASP A 198 -25.22 -9.17 -16.31
CA ASP A 198 -25.76 -8.95 -17.67
C ASP A 198 -26.07 -7.46 -17.96
N GLY A 199 -25.95 -6.61 -16.93
CA GLY A 199 -26.16 -5.16 -17.07
C GLY A 199 -27.61 -4.70 -17.02
N GLU A 200 -28.60 -5.62 -16.91
CA GLU A 200 -29.99 -5.25 -16.72
C GLU A 200 -30.17 -4.64 -15.33
N ASP A 201 -30.42 -3.33 -15.25
CA ASP A 201 -30.68 -2.64 -13.98
C ASP A 201 -32.13 -2.20 -13.87
N HIS A 202 -32.76 -2.62 -12.78
CA HIS A 202 -34.16 -2.29 -12.49
C HIS A 202 -34.32 -0.95 -11.77
N ASN A 203 -33.21 -0.32 -11.35
CA ASN A 203 -33.24 0.96 -10.62
C ASN A 203 -32.10 1.91 -11.04
N PRO A 204 -32.12 2.42 -12.29
CA PRO A 204 -31.01 3.21 -12.83
C PRO A 204 -30.84 4.60 -12.20
N ASN A 205 -31.83 5.09 -11.44
CA ASN A 205 -31.81 6.47 -10.93
C ASN A 205 -30.67 6.78 -9.96
N ASP A 206 -30.13 5.77 -9.28
CA ASP A 206 -29.08 5.93 -8.23
C ASP A 206 -27.66 5.68 -8.77
N ILE A 207 -27.50 5.37 -10.06
CA ILE A 207 -26.21 4.98 -10.64
C ILE A 207 -25.21 6.15 -10.61
N GLU A 208 -25.65 7.36 -10.98
CA GLU A 208 -24.76 8.54 -11.00
C GLU A 208 -24.22 8.89 -9.62
N GLU A 209 -25.05 8.78 -8.58
CA GLU A 209 -24.60 8.98 -7.21
C GLU A 209 -23.58 7.91 -6.79
N ALA A 210 -23.82 6.64 -7.13
CA ALA A 210 -22.90 5.55 -6.84
C ALA A 210 -21.55 5.72 -7.56
N LEU A 211 -21.57 6.19 -8.81
CA LEU A 211 -20.38 6.48 -9.59
C LEU A 211 -19.60 7.68 -9.03
N SER A 212 -20.27 8.72 -8.53
CA SER A 212 -19.59 9.86 -7.90
C SER A 212 -18.83 9.39 -6.63
N ILE A 213 -19.46 8.56 -5.81
CA ILE A 213 -18.84 7.97 -4.63
C ILE A 213 -17.62 7.12 -5.01
N ALA A 214 -17.74 6.28 -6.06
CA ALA A 214 -16.62 5.46 -6.52
C ALA A 214 -15.46 6.30 -7.06
N ARG A 215 -15.74 7.36 -7.83
CA ARG A 215 -14.74 8.30 -8.36
C ARG A 215 -14.00 9.05 -7.23
N GLU A 216 -14.74 9.58 -6.26
CA GLU A 216 -14.17 10.27 -5.10
C GLU A 216 -13.27 9.35 -4.26
N ALA A 217 -13.66 8.07 -4.15
CA ALA A 217 -12.86 7.05 -3.46
C ALA A 217 -11.67 6.53 -4.31
N GLY A 218 -11.53 6.97 -5.56
CA GLY A 218 -10.47 6.52 -6.48
C GLY A 218 -10.62 5.08 -6.96
N ILE A 219 -11.86 4.56 -6.99
CA ILE A 219 -12.15 3.17 -7.37
C ILE A 219 -12.32 3.07 -8.87
N LYS A 220 -11.58 2.15 -9.51
CA LYS A 220 -11.74 1.79 -10.92
C LYS A 220 -12.75 0.65 -11.05
N ILE A 221 -13.78 0.82 -11.88
CA ILE A 221 -14.79 -0.22 -12.08
C ILE A 221 -14.48 -0.98 -13.36
N ILE A 222 -14.17 -2.27 -13.23
CA ILE A 222 -14.04 -3.22 -14.33
C ILE A 222 -15.37 -3.93 -14.45
N THR A 223 -16.07 -3.76 -15.55
CA THR A 223 -17.35 -4.43 -15.79
C THR A 223 -17.15 -5.65 -16.70
N VAL A 224 -17.72 -6.78 -16.28
CA VAL A 224 -17.75 -8.02 -17.06
C VAL A 224 -19.17 -8.32 -17.46
N GLY A 225 -19.47 -8.15 -18.75
CA GLY A 225 -20.79 -8.43 -19.32
C GLY A 225 -20.92 -9.90 -19.69
N ILE A 226 -21.86 -10.62 -19.06
CA ILE A 226 -22.13 -12.01 -19.37
C ILE A 226 -23.56 -12.17 -19.91
N GLY A 227 -23.67 -12.62 -21.15
CA GLY A 227 -24.92 -12.74 -21.87
C GLY A 227 -24.77 -12.43 -23.35
N THR A 228 -25.87 -12.57 -24.12
CA THR A 228 -25.94 -12.23 -25.51
C THR A 228 -26.90 -11.06 -25.73
N GLU A 229 -26.68 -10.28 -26.80
CA GLU A 229 -27.56 -9.15 -27.18
C GLU A 229 -28.90 -9.63 -27.77
N GLU A 230 -28.89 -10.82 -28.37
CA GLU A 230 -30.11 -11.46 -28.90
C GLU A 230 -31.06 -11.80 -27.75
N GLY A 231 -30.49 -12.17 -26.60
CA GLY A 231 -31.21 -12.53 -25.40
C GLY A 231 -31.58 -14.01 -25.32
N GLU A 232 -31.87 -14.46 -24.10
CA GLU A 232 -32.22 -15.84 -23.83
C GLU A 232 -33.36 -15.93 -22.80
N LEU A 233 -34.08 -17.04 -22.79
CA LEU A 233 -35.16 -17.33 -21.84
C LEU A 233 -34.54 -17.71 -20.48
N ILE A 234 -35.23 -17.35 -19.40
CA ILE A 234 -34.80 -17.69 -18.05
C ILE A 234 -35.50 -18.98 -17.62
N PRO A 235 -34.79 -20.14 -17.54
CA PRO A 235 -35.39 -21.38 -17.09
C PRO A 235 -35.56 -21.41 -15.58
N ILE A 236 -36.73 -21.85 -15.12
CA ILE A 236 -37.04 -22.11 -13.71
C ILE A 236 -37.29 -23.60 -13.55
N LYS A 237 -36.43 -24.29 -12.84
CA LYS A 237 -36.61 -25.72 -12.52
C LYS A 237 -37.64 -25.87 -11.44
N THR A 238 -38.76 -26.51 -11.78
CA THR A 238 -39.87 -26.86 -10.85
C THR A 238 -39.94 -28.37 -10.68
N SER A 239 -40.70 -28.84 -9.67
CA SER A 239 -40.96 -30.28 -9.48
C SER A 239 -41.72 -30.94 -10.64
N LYS A 240 -42.32 -30.13 -11.53
CA LYS A 240 -43.09 -30.60 -12.69
C LYS A 240 -42.30 -30.51 -14.01
N GLY A 241 -41.07 -30.01 -13.97
CA GLY A 241 -40.21 -29.82 -15.14
C GLY A 241 -39.63 -28.42 -15.23
N THR A 242 -39.07 -28.08 -16.40
CA THR A 242 -38.51 -26.74 -16.65
C THR A 242 -39.60 -25.82 -17.18
N GLU A 243 -39.87 -24.75 -16.45
CA GLU A 243 -40.77 -23.66 -16.86
C GLU A 243 -39.90 -22.43 -17.17
N TYR A 244 -40.44 -21.46 -17.93
CA TYR A 244 -39.74 -20.19 -18.19
C TYR A 244 -40.35 -19.06 -17.39
N LYS A 245 -39.50 -18.13 -16.90
CA LYS A 245 -39.95 -16.94 -16.16
C LYS A 245 -40.97 -16.15 -16.97
N LYS A 246 -42.08 -15.81 -16.34
CA LYS A 246 -43.12 -14.95 -16.90
C LYS A 246 -43.23 -13.64 -16.15
N ASP A 247 -43.56 -12.58 -16.82
CA ASP A 247 -43.90 -11.29 -16.23
C ASP A 247 -45.27 -11.27 -15.59
N LYS A 248 -45.66 -10.14 -15.00
CA LYS A 248 -46.97 -9.96 -14.36
C LYS A 248 -48.15 -10.11 -15.35
N SER A 249 -47.91 -10.00 -16.65
CA SER A 249 -48.89 -10.15 -17.74
C SER A 249 -48.94 -11.59 -18.28
N GLY A 250 -48.12 -12.50 -17.79
CA GLY A 250 -48.03 -13.89 -18.22
C GLY A 250 -47.15 -14.10 -19.46
N LYS A 251 -46.48 -13.07 -19.96
CA LYS A 251 -45.55 -13.15 -21.09
C LYS A 251 -44.21 -13.65 -20.63
N THR A 252 -43.59 -14.54 -21.41
CA THR A 252 -42.24 -15.05 -21.11
C THR A 252 -41.22 -13.92 -21.17
N VAL A 253 -40.34 -13.86 -20.17
CA VAL A 253 -39.28 -12.87 -20.03
C VAL A 253 -38.04 -13.35 -20.77
N ILE A 254 -37.50 -12.50 -21.64
CA ILE A 254 -36.21 -12.67 -22.31
C ILE A 254 -35.22 -11.71 -21.64
N THR A 255 -34.11 -12.21 -21.16
CA THR A 255 -33.01 -11.38 -20.64
C THR A 255 -31.93 -11.14 -21.66
N LYS A 256 -31.38 -9.94 -21.73
CA LYS A 256 -30.39 -9.50 -22.71
C LYS A 256 -29.18 -8.89 -22.01
N LEU A 257 -28.02 -8.96 -22.68
CA LEU A 257 -26.86 -8.19 -22.23
C LEU A 257 -27.04 -6.70 -22.58
N ASP A 258 -27.00 -5.84 -21.56
CA ASP A 258 -26.92 -4.37 -21.77
C ASP A 258 -25.44 -3.92 -21.77
N GLU A 259 -24.79 -4.20 -22.89
CA GLU A 259 -23.37 -3.87 -23.10
C GLU A 259 -23.11 -2.37 -22.99
N LYS A 260 -24.04 -1.52 -23.49
CA LYS A 260 -23.86 -0.06 -23.49
C LYS A 260 -23.78 0.52 -22.06
N SER A 261 -24.66 0.08 -21.20
CA SER A 261 -24.65 0.49 -19.78
C SER A 261 -23.35 0.08 -19.08
N LEU A 262 -22.87 -1.14 -19.31
CA LEU A 262 -21.63 -1.64 -18.71
C LEU A 262 -20.39 -0.90 -19.23
N ILE A 263 -20.30 -0.58 -20.51
CA ILE A 263 -19.22 0.24 -21.09
C ILE A 263 -19.24 1.64 -20.46
N ASN A 264 -20.41 2.25 -20.33
CA ASN A 264 -20.54 3.57 -19.72
C ASN A 264 -20.07 3.57 -18.26
N LEU A 265 -20.50 2.60 -17.44
CA LEU A 265 -20.07 2.43 -16.05
C LEU A 265 -18.55 2.33 -15.90
N ALA A 266 -17.91 1.49 -16.72
CA ALA A 266 -16.47 1.33 -16.73
C ALA A 266 -15.75 2.62 -17.13
N SER A 267 -16.17 3.25 -18.22
CA SER A 267 -15.51 4.44 -18.78
C SER A 267 -15.54 5.63 -17.81
N GLN A 268 -16.64 5.85 -17.12
CA GLN A 268 -16.82 6.97 -16.17
C GLN A 268 -15.87 6.90 -14.97
N THR A 269 -15.36 5.73 -14.61
CA THR A 269 -14.40 5.55 -13.51
C THR A 269 -12.96 5.32 -14.00
N GLY A 270 -12.75 5.34 -15.33
CA GLY A 270 -11.47 5.02 -15.97
C GLY A 270 -11.05 3.55 -15.76
N GLY A 271 -12.03 2.65 -15.67
CA GLY A 271 -11.85 1.21 -15.70
C GLY A 271 -12.00 0.65 -17.13
N ALA A 272 -12.35 -0.63 -17.24
CA ALA A 272 -12.47 -1.34 -18.51
C ALA A 272 -13.73 -2.21 -18.57
N TYR A 273 -14.30 -2.35 -19.76
CA TYR A 273 -15.34 -3.32 -20.04
C TYR A 273 -14.73 -4.58 -20.64
N ILE A 274 -15.19 -5.75 -20.22
CA ILE A 274 -14.78 -7.06 -20.73
C ILE A 274 -16.05 -7.84 -21.09
N LYS A 275 -16.20 -8.21 -22.37
CA LYS A 275 -17.29 -9.09 -22.81
C LYS A 275 -16.94 -10.53 -22.50
N TYR A 276 -17.88 -11.27 -21.94
CA TYR A 276 -17.67 -12.71 -21.67
C TYR A 276 -17.64 -13.49 -23.00
N THR A 277 -16.58 -14.26 -23.18
CA THR A 277 -16.38 -15.18 -24.32
C THR A 277 -16.14 -16.61 -23.83
N ASN A 278 -15.13 -16.80 -22.99
CA ASN A 278 -14.85 -18.02 -22.28
C ASN A 278 -14.21 -17.72 -20.93
N ALA A 279 -14.33 -18.63 -19.98
CA ALA A 279 -13.92 -18.42 -18.59
C ALA A 279 -12.43 -18.07 -18.45
N GLN A 280 -11.53 -18.78 -19.15
CA GLN A 280 -10.08 -18.56 -19.04
C GLN A 280 -9.66 -17.21 -19.59
N GLN A 281 -10.08 -16.88 -20.81
CA GLN A 281 -9.69 -15.62 -21.45
C GLN A 281 -10.18 -14.39 -20.66
N VAL A 282 -11.39 -14.48 -20.09
CA VAL A 282 -11.94 -13.37 -19.30
C VAL A 282 -11.22 -13.26 -17.96
N ALA A 283 -10.90 -14.38 -17.28
CA ALA A 283 -10.09 -14.40 -16.07
C ALA A 283 -8.72 -13.75 -16.30
N ASP A 284 -8.03 -14.14 -17.39
CA ASP A 284 -6.73 -13.57 -17.76
C ASP A 284 -6.83 -12.06 -18.04
N ASN A 285 -7.90 -11.61 -18.71
CA ASN A 285 -8.13 -10.19 -19.00
C ASN A 285 -8.37 -9.39 -17.70
N ILE A 286 -9.15 -9.91 -16.75
CA ILE A 286 -9.38 -9.27 -15.45
C ILE A 286 -8.06 -9.17 -14.69
N ALA A 287 -7.29 -10.26 -14.60
CA ALA A 287 -5.99 -10.29 -13.93
C ALA A 287 -5.02 -9.28 -14.55
N ASN A 288 -4.96 -9.20 -15.88
CA ASN A 288 -4.12 -8.23 -16.59
C ASN A 288 -4.55 -6.78 -16.33
N GLN A 289 -5.86 -6.50 -16.27
CA GLN A 289 -6.38 -5.18 -15.92
C GLN A 289 -5.99 -4.79 -14.49
N LEU A 290 -6.17 -5.66 -13.51
CA LEU A 290 -5.77 -5.44 -12.13
C LEU A 290 -4.26 -5.16 -12.02
N ARG A 291 -3.42 -6.00 -12.65
CA ARG A 291 -1.96 -5.81 -12.72
C ARG A 291 -1.54 -4.51 -13.44
N SER A 292 -2.29 -4.08 -14.46
CA SER A 292 -2.00 -2.84 -15.18
C SER A 292 -2.24 -1.60 -14.34
N LEU A 293 -3.26 -1.63 -13.50
CA LEU A 293 -3.55 -0.59 -12.53
C LEU A 293 -2.38 -0.44 -11.53
N ASP A 294 -1.80 -1.56 -11.10
CA ASP A 294 -0.66 -1.61 -10.18
C ASP A 294 0.61 -0.96 -10.79
N LYS A 295 0.90 -1.25 -12.04
CA LYS A 295 2.04 -0.66 -12.76
C LYS A 295 1.93 0.85 -12.98
N SER A 296 0.73 1.39 -13.07
CA SER A 296 0.52 2.83 -13.33
C SER A 296 0.92 3.71 -12.14
N LEU A 297 0.75 3.24 -10.90
CA LEU A 297 1.15 3.96 -9.69
C LEU A 297 2.64 3.76 -9.34
N THR A 298 3.23 2.62 -9.67
CA THR A 298 4.66 2.38 -9.45
C THR A 298 5.51 3.38 -10.25
N LYS A 299 5.05 3.81 -11.42
CA LYS A 299 5.70 4.88 -12.21
C LYS A 299 5.48 6.29 -11.65
N ALA A 300 4.38 6.53 -10.93
CA ALA A 300 4.03 7.85 -10.40
C ALA A 300 4.66 8.15 -9.01
N THR A 301 5.15 7.14 -8.32
CA THR A 301 5.67 7.28 -6.94
C THR A 301 7.13 6.85 -6.84
N ASP A 302 7.97 7.22 -7.84
CA ASP A 302 9.42 7.20 -7.69
C ASP A 302 9.83 8.24 -6.63
N THR A 303 9.50 8.00 -5.38
CA THR A 303 10.04 8.75 -4.25
C THR A 303 11.49 8.34 -4.08
N VAL A 304 12.36 9.22 -4.55
CA VAL A 304 13.81 9.10 -4.33
C VAL A 304 14.06 9.27 -2.84
N ILE A 305 14.25 8.17 -2.13
CA ILE A 305 14.68 8.21 -0.73
C ILE A 305 16.21 8.22 -0.70
N TYR A 306 16.78 9.18 0.03
CA TYR A 306 18.22 9.24 0.20
C TYR A 306 18.67 8.26 1.28
N LYS A 307 19.70 7.45 0.95
CA LYS A 307 20.26 6.47 1.90
C LYS A 307 21.05 7.18 3.00
N THR A 308 20.70 6.97 4.25
CA THR A 308 21.45 7.47 5.39
C THR A 308 22.70 6.63 5.61
N ARG A 309 23.88 7.24 5.52
CA ARG A 309 25.19 6.59 5.71
C ARG A 309 25.87 7.06 6.99
N TYR A 310 25.15 7.06 8.11
CA TYR A 310 25.65 7.44 9.42
C TYR A 310 26.79 6.54 9.92
N GLN A 311 26.95 5.35 9.36
CA GLN A 311 27.94 4.35 9.75
C GLN A 311 29.39 4.85 9.55
N ILE A 312 29.64 5.61 8.45
CA ILE A 312 30.98 6.11 8.12
C ILE A 312 31.47 7.14 9.16
N PRO A 313 30.73 8.24 9.42
CA PRO A 313 31.14 9.20 10.44
C PRO A 313 31.14 8.61 11.85
N LEU A 314 30.29 7.63 12.15
CA LEU A 314 30.26 6.92 13.43
C LEU A 314 31.54 6.10 13.65
N ALA A 315 31.97 5.33 12.65
CA ALA A 315 33.22 4.57 12.72
C ALA A 315 34.43 5.49 12.93
N LEU A 316 34.48 6.62 12.24
CA LEU A 316 35.52 7.63 12.37
C LEU A 316 35.53 8.25 13.76
N ALA A 317 34.35 8.56 14.34
CA ALA A 317 34.21 9.06 15.69
C ALA A 317 34.77 8.07 16.73
N ILE A 318 34.43 6.79 16.60
CA ILE A 318 34.92 5.73 17.50
C ILE A 318 36.45 5.62 17.41
N ILE A 319 37.01 5.59 16.22
CA ILE A 319 38.47 5.52 16.03
C ILE A 319 39.19 6.71 16.67
N LEU A 320 38.67 7.93 16.48
CA LEU A 320 39.27 9.13 17.04
C LEU A 320 39.17 9.20 18.58
N ILE A 321 38.04 8.80 19.13
CA ILE A 321 37.83 8.79 20.58
C ILE A 321 38.72 7.71 21.26
N THR A 322 38.74 6.50 20.68
CA THR A 322 39.61 5.43 21.19
C THR A 322 41.08 5.79 21.05
N GLY A 323 41.50 6.35 19.93
CA GLY A 323 42.85 6.88 19.76
C GLY A 323 43.22 7.95 20.77
N ALA A 324 42.29 8.87 21.09
CA ALA A 324 42.48 9.86 22.12
C ALA A 324 42.64 9.23 23.51
N LEU A 325 41.91 8.17 23.83
CA LEU A 325 41.98 7.47 25.11
C LEU A 325 43.29 6.68 25.26
N CYS A 326 43.80 6.12 24.17
CA CYS A 326 45.05 5.35 24.14
C CYS A 326 46.33 6.20 24.31
N ILE A 327 46.26 7.53 24.13
CA ILE A 327 47.43 8.40 24.32
C ILE A 327 47.74 8.57 25.80
N PRO A 328 48.85 8.01 26.34
CA PRO A 328 49.21 8.17 27.73
C PRO A 328 49.71 9.58 27.99
N ILE A 329 49.18 10.25 29.01
CA ILE A 329 49.57 11.59 29.40
C ILE A 329 50.91 11.56 30.20
N ARG A 330 51.21 10.44 30.92
CA ARG A 330 52.48 10.22 31.64
C ARG A 330 53.30 9.15 30.91
N LYS A 331 54.63 9.39 30.73
CA LYS A 331 55.55 8.29 30.49
C LYS A 331 55.57 7.46 31.77
N GLY A 332 55.06 6.24 31.73
CA GLY A 332 55.34 5.27 32.76
C GLY A 332 56.88 5.11 32.84
N LYS A 333 57.47 5.41 34.00
CA LYS A 333 58.79 4.86 34.28
C LYS A 333 58.54 3.34 34.47
N ILE A 334 59.03 2.54 33.52
CA ILE A 334 59.35 1.15 33.72
C ILE A 334 60.67 1.14 34.49
#